data_1610f7c5868d5e33eadf23a7d28693a8
#
_entry.id   1610f7c5868d5e33eadf23a7d28693a8
#
_cell.length_a   1.000
_cell.length_b   1.000
_cell.length_c   1.000
_cell.angle_alpha   90.00
_cell.angle_beta   90.00
_cell.angle_gamma   90.00
#
_symmetry.space_group_name_H-M   'P 1'
#
loop_
_entity.id
_entity.type
_entity.pdbx_description
1 polymer ?
#
loop_
_entity_poly.entity_id
_entity_poly.type
_entity_poly.pdbx_seq_one_letter_code
_entity_poly.pdbx_strand_id
1 'polypeptide(L)'
;LALVLLILLKGHFEGLDNIAKGIMGVLVIATVAVFIVALGNYSEPADPTVTPPSPWTLATLGFLVVTMGWMPAPIEISSITSLWLKRQCSDQAVTPKSALFDFNLGYAVTVVLALLFLGLGALILHGSGTELSASGIGFSHQLISMYSSTIGEWSHWLIAVVAFLCIFGSALTVYDGYARVVAEAITLLFKGDKLTRNILVTPVLLFMALASFIIVLFFKAALLAMLGFAMTLAFITTPMFAWLNHKLVAQTQLHSDAAPNIIVRGLSYIGLIYLFGFLAVFIWWKWLS
;
A
#
# COMPACT_ATOMS: atom_id res chain seq x y z
N LEU A 1 -0.97 18.22 4.66
CA LEU A 1 -1.20 17.78 6.03
C LEU A 1 -2.29 18.61 6.72
N ALA A 2 -2.19 19.96 6.77
CA ALA A 2 -3.18 20.82 7.41
C ALA A 2 -4.61 20.59 6.88
N LEU A 3 -4.77 20.49 5.55
CA LEU A 3 -6.06 20.21 4.93
C LEU A 3 -6.61 18.82 5.30
N VAL A 4 -5.76 17.80 5.35
CA VAL A 4 -6.11 16.44 5.80
C VAL A 4 -6.65 16.49 7.23
N LEU A 5 -5.92 17.14 8.15
CA LEU A 5 -6.35 17.29 9.54
C LEU A 5 -7.67 18.04 9.67
N LEU A 6 -7.85 19.14 8.94
CA LEU A 6 -9.09 19.91 8.96
C LEU A 6 -10.31 19.06 8.54
N ILE A 7 -10.16 18.25 7.49
CA ILE A 7 -11.23 17.37 7.01
C ILE A 7 -11.54 16.30 8.05
N LEU A 8 -10.51 15.63 8.59
CA LEU A 8 -10.70 14.54 9.55
C LEU A 8 -11.28 15.02 10.88
N LEU A 9 -10.85 16.19 11.38
CA LEU A 9 -11.38 16.76 12.62
C LEU A 9 -12.83 17.26 12.47
N LYS A 10 -13.25 17.71 11.28
CA LYS A 10 -14.63 18.11 11.00
C LYS A 10 -15.57 16.93 10.72
N GLY A 11 -15.05 15.70 10.56
CA GLY A 11 -15.87 14.50 10.37
C GLY A 11 -16.60 14.38 9.02
N HIS A 12 -16.27 15.20 8.02
CA HIS A 12 -16.95 15.22 6.72
C HIS A 12 -16.24 14.31 5.70
N PHE A 13 -16.26 13.00 5.94
CA PHE A 13 -15.57 12.03 5.06
C PHE A 13 -16.49 11.40 3.99
N GLU A 14 -17.81 11.43 4.17
CA GLU A 14 -18.77 10.68 3.34
C GLU A 14 -18.81 11.10 1.86
N GLY A 15 -18.53 12.38 1.55
CA GLY A 15 -18.48 12.86 0.16
C GLY A 15 -17.21 12.51 -0.61
N LEU A 16 -16.12 12.18 0.10
CA LEU A 16 -14.82 11.89 -0.50
C LEU A 16 -14.72 10.47 -1.09
N ASP A 17 -15.52 9.53 -0.62
CA ASP A 17 -15.48 8.14 -1.08
C ASP A 17 -15.82 8.02 -2.59
N ASN A 18 -16.88 8.69 -3.04
CA ASN A 18 -17.27 8.66 -4.45
C ASN A 18 -16.26 9.38 -5.36
N ILE A 19 -15.68 10.47 -4.88
CA ILE A 19 -14.63 11.21 -5.59
C ILE A 19 -13.37 10.33 -5.68
N ALA A 20 -12.97 9.70 -4.58
CA ALA A 20 -11.83 8.80 -4.55
C ALA A 20 -11.98 7.62 -5.53
N LYS A 21 -13.17 7.00 -5.60
CA LYS A 21 -13.48 5.93 -6.57
C LYS A 21 -13.35 6.41 -8.01
N GLY A 22 -13.86 7.62 -8.31
CA GLY A 22 -13.71 8.22 -9.64
C GLY A 22 -12.25 8.48 -10.02
N ILE A 23 -11.47 9.05 -9.10
CA ILE A 23 -10.04 9.32 -9.30
C ILE A 23 -9.25 8.03 -9.51
N MET A 24 -9.51 7.00 -8.70
CA MET A 24 -8.89 5.69 -8.85
C MET A 24 -9.23 5.06 -10.21
N GLY A 25 -10.48 5.18 -10.67
CA GLY A 25 -10.88 4.74 -12.00
C GLY A 25 -10.09 5.42 -13.12
N VAL A 26 -9.93 6.75 -13.04
CA VAL A 26 -9.13 7.52 -14.01
C VAL A 26 -7.66 7.09 -13.98
N LEU A 27 -7.08 6.89 -12.77
CA LEU A 27 -5.70 6.42 -12.63
C LEU A 27 -5.51 5.04 -13.27
N VAL A 28 -6.42 4.10 -13.02
CA VAL A 28 -6.36 2.74 -13.60
C VAL A 28 -6.38 2.82 -15.13
N ILE A 29 -7.32 3.56 -15.69
CA ILE A 29 -7.45 3.72 -17.15
C ILE A 29 -6.19 4.39 -17.74
N ALA A 30 -5.71 5.46 -17.12
CA ALA A 30 -4.50 6.14 -17.56
C ALA A 30 -3.28 5.20 -17.50
N THR A 31 -3.11 4.43 -16.43
CA THR A 31 -1.99 3.49 -16.28
C THR A 31 -2.02 2.39 -17.35
N VAL A 32 -3.20 1.82 -17.60
CA VAL A 32 -3.37 0.82 -18.69
C VAL A 32 -3.05 1.44 -20.06
N ALA A 33 -3.54 2.64 -20.34
CA ALA A 33 -3.28 3.33 -21.60
C ALA A 33 -1.78 3.60 -21.81
N VAL A 34 -1.10 4.14 -20.77
CA VAL A 34 0.36 4.38 -20.81
C VAL A 34 1.11 3.07 -21.06
N PHE A 35 0.72 2.00 -20.36
CA PHE A 35 1.38 0.69 -20.51
C PHE A 35 1.24 0.14 -21.94
N ILE A 36 0.06 0.23 -22.55
CA ILE A 36 -0.17 -0.21 -23.93
C ILE A 36 0.65 0.62 -24.91
N VAL A 37 0.69 1.95 -24.75
CA VAL A 37 1.47 2.84 -25.61
C VAL A 37 2.97 2.58 -25.43
N ALA A 38 3.43 2.39 -24.19
CA ALA A 38 4.84 2.07 -23.92
C ALA A 38 5.25 0.72 -24.54
N LEU A 39 4.40 -0.29 -24.50
CA LEU A 39 4.65 -1.57 -25.19
C LEU A 39 4.74 -1.41 -26.70
N GLY A 40 3.87 -0.58 -27.30
CA GLY A 40 3.89 -0.33 -28.76
C GLY A 40 5.12 0.46 -29.23
N ASN A 41 5.68 1.29 -28.37
CA ASN A 41 6.84 2.14 -28.67
C ASN A 41 8.16 1.59 -28.07
N TYR A 42 8.15 0.37 -27.56
CA TYR A 42 9.34 -0.22 -26.97
C TYR A 42 10.42 -0.37 -28.03
N SER A 43 11.54 0.28 -27.79
CA SER A 43 12.79 0.09 -28.53
C SER A 43 13.79 -0.57 -27.59
N GLU A 44 14.57 -1.52 -28.07
CA GLU A 44 15.63 -2.11 -27.26
C GLU A 44 16.53 -1.01 -26.68
N PRO A 45 17.01 -1.17 -25.43
CA PRO A 45 17.92 -0.21 -24.81
C PRO A 45 19.09 0.09 -25.74
N ALA A 46 19.40 1.38 -25.92
CA ALA A 46 20.44 1.82 -26.82
C ALA A 46 21.87 1.33 -26.43
N ASP A 47 22.02 0.87 -25.19
CA ASP A 47 23.29 0.35 -24.68
C ASP A 47 23.19 -1.15 -24.37
N PRO A 48 23.70 -2.01 -25.29
CA PRO A 48 23.71 -3.47 -25.09
C PRO A 48 24.68 -3.92 -23.98
N THR A 49 25.46 -3.00 -23.39
CA THR A 49 26.39 -3.32 -22.29
C THR A 49 25.73 -3.31 -20.93
N VAL A 50 24.51 -2.80 -20.82
CA VAL A 50 23.71 -2.84 -19.58
C VAL A 50 23.17 -4.25 -19.38
N THR A 51 24.00 -5.11 -18.78
CA THR A 51 23.54 -6.43 -18.34
C THR A 51 22.61 -6.27 -17.14
N PRO A 52 21.37 -6.81 -17.19
CA PRO A 52 20.49 -6.75 -16.03
C PRO A 52 21.14 -7.44 -14.83
N PRO A 53 21.07 -6.89 -13.62
CA PRO A 53 21.63 -7.53 -12.44
C PRO A 53 20.97 -8.90 -12.25
N SER A 54 21.78 -9.91 -11.91
CA SER A 54 21.26 -11.25 -11.67
C SER A 54 20.26 -11.21 -10.50
N PRO A 55 19.03 -11.76 -10.63
CA PRO A 55 18.06 -11.80 -9.54
C PRO A 55 18.49 -12.72 -8.38
N TRP A 56 19.54 -13.50 -8.57
CA TRP A 56 20.04 -14.50 -7.63
C TRP A 56 21.25 -14.02 -6.81
N THR A 57 21.42 -12.72 -6.65
CA THR A 57 22.48 -12.15 -5.80
C THR A 57 21.95 -11.75 -4.44
N LEU A 58 22.82 -11.75 -3.43
CA LEU A 58 22.46 -11.28 -2.07
C LEU A 58 22.01 -9.80 -2.06
N ALA A 59 22.55 -8.97 -2.94
CA ALA A 59 22.13 -7.58 -3.09
C ALA A 59 20.66 -7.48 -3.55
N THR A 60 20.23 -8.36 -4.45
CA THR A 60 18.85 -8.43 -4.94
C THR A 60 17.90 -8.92 -3.85
N LEU A 61 18.35 -9.72 -2.88
CA LEU A 61 17.55 -10.17 -1.76
C LEU A 61 17.00 -8.98 -0.95
N GLY A 62 17.85 -7.98 -0.66
CA GLY A 62 17.42 -6.76 0.04
C GLY A 62 16.30 -6.03 -0.71
N PHE A 63 16.42 -5.90 -2.02
CA PHE A 63 15.37 -5.30 -2.87
C PHE A 63 14.07 -6.12 -2.84
N LEU A 64 14.15 -7.45 -2.94
CA LEU A 64 12.98 -8.33 -2.85
C LEU A 64 12.25 -8.18 -1.52
N VAL A 65 12.99 -8.15 -0.40
CA VAL A 65 12.41 -7.96 0.95
C VAL A 65 11.69 -6.62 1.05
N VAL A 66 12.33 -5.54 0.60
CA VAL A 66 11.70 -4.20 0.59
C VAL A 66 10.41 -4.24 -0.24
N THR A 67 10.46 -4.80 -1.44
CA THR A 67 9.30 -4.90 -2.33
C THR A 67 8.17 -5.72 -1.68
N MET A 68 8.49 -6.87 -1.08
CA MET A 68 7.52 -7.75 -0.43
C MET A 68 6.84 -7.10 0.79
N GLY A 69 7.45 -6.10 1.40
CA GLY A 69 6.87 -5.40 2.55
C GLY A 69 5.56 -4.66 2.23
N TRP A 70 5.44 -4.14 1.02
CA TRP A 70 4.28 -3.33 0.62
C TRP A 70 3.56 -3.82 -0.64
N MET A 71 4.09 -4.79 -1.36
CA MET A 71 3.45 -5.24 -2.60
C MET A 71 2.77 -6.60 -2.44
N PRO A 72 1.51 -6.72 -2.87
CA PRO A 72 0.68 -5.66 -3.48
C PRO A 72 0.08 -4.68 -2.47
N ALA A 73 0.01 -5.05 -1.19
CA ALA A 73 -0.44 -4.20 -0.07
C ALA A 73 0.09 -4.78 1.25
N PRO A 74 0.43 -3.94 2.25
CA PRO A 74 0.89 -4.42 3.54
C PRO A 74 -0.24 -5.16 4.29
N ILE A 75 0.09 -6.31 4.89
CA ILE A 75 -0.91 -7.19 5.54
C ILE A 75 -1.56 -6.54 6.76
N GLU A 76 -0.87 -5.65 7.47
CA GLU A 76 -1.41 -4.93 8.62
C GLU A 76 -2.62 -4.04 8.29
N ILE A 77 -2.83 -3.67 7.01
CA ILE A 77 -4.06 -2.99 6.55
C ILE A 77 -5.31 -3.82 6.83
N SER A 78 -5.20 -5.14 7.00
CA SER A 78 -6.32 -5.99 7.39
C SER A 78 -7.02 -5.52 8.65
N SER A 79 -6.30 -4.89 9.59
CA SER A 79 -6.87 -4.30 10.80
C SER A 79 -7.76 -3.09 10.49
N ILE A 80 -7.34 -2.21 9.57
CA ILE A 80 -8.13 -1.05 9.11
C ILE A 80 -9.39 -1.55 8.38
N THR A 81 -9.23 -2.46 7.44
CA THR A 81 -10.33 -3.03 6.65
C THR A 81 -11.36 -3.69 7.56
N SER A 82 -10.93 -4.41 8.61
CA SER A 82 -11.83 -5.04 9.56
C SER A 82 -12.67 -4.03 10.36
N LEU A 83 -12.10 -2.89 10.77
CA LEU A 83 -12.82 -1.83 11.45
C LEU A 83 -13.82 -1.13 10.53
N TRP A 84 -13.46 -0.88 9.29
CA TRP A 84 -14.36 -0.28 8.31
C TRP A 84 -15.52 -1.22 7.97
N LEU A 85 -15.24 -2.50 7.72
CA LEU A 85 -16.28 -3.50 7.49
C LEU A 85 -17.23 -3.62 8.68
N LYS A 86 -16.70 -3.62 9.92
CA LYS A 86 -17.51 -3.62 11.14
C LYS A 86 -18.44 -2.40 11.21
N ARG A 87 -17.97 -1.22 10.81
CA ARG A 87 -18.80 0.00 10.74
C ARG A 87 -19.84 -0.13 9.64
N GLN A 88 -19.47 -0.57 8.45
CA GLN A 88 -20.39 -0.75 7.33
C GLN A 88 -21.51 -1.75 7.65
N CYS A 89 -21.19 -2.85 8.35
CA CYS A 89 -22.18 -3.82 8.82
C CYS A 89 -23.19 -3.25 9.84
N SER A 90 -22.84 -2.15 10.54
CA SER A 90 -23.82 -1.47 11.43
C SER A 90 -24.77 -0.55 10.68
N ASP A 91 -24.36 -0.05 9.51
CA ASP A 91 -25.11 0.93 8.74
C ASP A 91 -25.90 0.29 7.57
N GLN A 92 -25.43 -0.87 7.09
CA GLN A 92 -26.00 -1.58 5.94
C GLN A 92 -25.97 -3.11 6.14
N ALA A 93 -26.87 -3.81 5.46
CA ALA A 93 -26.87 -5.27 5.43
C ALA A 93 -25.75 -5.79 4.50
N VAL A 94 -24.56 -6.02 5.05
CA VAL A 94 -23.42 -6.60 4.31
C VAL A 94 -23.43 -8.12 4.48
N THR A 95 -23.42 -8.86 3.37
CA THR A 95 -23.31 -10.32 3.41
C THR A 95 -21.83 -10.75 3.35
N PRO A 96 -21.47 -11.92 3.92
CA PRO A 96 -20.10 -12.44 3.81
C PRO A 96 -19.64 -12.60 2.34
N LYS A 97 -20.55 -12.99 1.45
CA LYS A 97 -20.25 -13.13 0.01
C LYS A 97 -19.91 -11.79 -0.65
N SER A 98 -20.68 -10.73 -0.35
CA SER A 98 -20.41 -9.40 -0.91
C SER A 98 -19.09 -8.83 -0.38
N ALA A 99 -18.79 -9.00 0.91
CA ALA A 99 -17.53 -8.56 1.50
C ALA A 99 -16.32 -9.30 0.91
N LEU A 100 -16.41 -10.62 0.72
CA LEU A 100 -15.36 -11.41 0.09
C LEU A 100 -15.17 -11.04 -1.40
N PHE A 101 -16.25 -10.77 -2.12
CA PHE A 101 -16.18 -10.34 -3.52
C PHE A 101 -15.46 -8.99 -3.62
N ASP A 102 -15.85 -8.02 -2.81
CA ASP A 102 -15.24 -6.68 -2.79
C ASP A 102 -13.74 -6.76 -2.45
N PHE A 103 -13.38 -7.52 -1.42
CA PHE A 103 -11.99 -7.74 -1.04
C PHE A 103 -11.18 -8.40 -2.16
N ASN A 104 -11.67 -9.48 -2.75
CA ASN A 104 -10.96 -10.21 -3.79
C ASN A 104 -10.80 -9.36 -5.06
N LEU A 105 -11.83 -8.60 -5.45
CA LEU A 105 -11.78 -7.70 -6.59
C LEU A 105 -10.74 -6.59 -6.36
N GLY A 106 -10.79 -5.93 -5.19
CA GLY A 106 -9.83 -4.89 -4.84
C GLY A 106 -8.39 -5.41 -4.84
N TYR A 107 -8.17 -6.59 -4.29
CA TYR A 107 -6.84 -7.21 -4.27
C TYR A 107 -6.34 -7.59 -5.66
N ALA A 108 -7.20 -8.16 -6.51
CA ALA A 108 -6.87 -8.50 -7.89
C ALA A 108 -6.51 -7.26 -8.71
N VAL A 109 -7.28 -6.17 -8.60
CA VAL A 109 -6.97 -4.88 -9.25
C VAL A 109 -5.62 -4.34 -8.77
N THR A 110 -5.34 -4.40 -7.46
CA THR A 110 -4.06 -3.95 -6.91
C THR A 110 -2.87 -4.75 -7.46
N VAL A 111 -3.01 -6.08 -7.58
CA VAL A 111 -1.97 -6.93 -8.19
C VAL A 111 -1.74 -6.57 -9.65
N VAL A 112 -2.80 -6.39 -10.43
CA VAL A 112 -2.69 -5.99 -11.84
C VAL A 112 -2.00 -4.63 -11.96
N LEU A 113 -2.41 -3.64 -11.16
CA LEU A 113 -1.75 -2.33 -11.15
C LEU A 113 -0.28 -2.41 -10.77
N ALA A 114 0.08 -3.21 -9.77
CA ALA A 114 1.47 -3.42 -9.37
C ALA A 114 2.31 -3.97 -10.53
N LEU A 115 1.78 -4.94 -11.27
CA LEU A 115 2.46 -5.48 -12.47
C LEU A 115 2.58 -4.45 -13.60
N LEU A 116 1.55 -3.63 -13.80
CA LEU A 116 1.59 -2.55 -14.80
C LEU A 116 2.65 -1.49 -14.43
N PHE A 117 2.71 -1.07 -13.17
CA PHE A 117 3.74 -0.12 -12.71
C PHE A 117 5.15 -0.71 -12.80
N LEU A 118 5.32 -1.98 -12.45
CA LEU A 118 6.60 -2.67 -12.62
C LEU A 118 7.01 -2.71 -14.10
N GLY A 119 6.06 -3.05 -14.98
CA GLY A 119 6.28 -3.05 -16.43
C GLY A 119 6.61 -1.66 -16.98
N LEU A 120 5.91 -0.60 -16.53
CA LEU A 120 6.23 0.78 -16.93
C LEU A 120 7.64 1.19 -16.48
N GLY A 121 8.03 0.83 -15.25
CA GLY A 121 9.40 1.04 -14.79
C GLY A 121 10.44 0.33 -15.68
N ALA A 122 10.16 -0.90 -16.07
CA ALA A 122 11.02 -1.67 -16.95
C ALA A 122 11.07 -1.13 -18.39
N LEU A 123 9.93 -0.66 -18.93
CA LEU A 123 9.83 -0.19 -20.31
C LEU A 123 10.37 1.24 -20.50
N ILE A 124 10.20 2.12 -19.51
CA ILE A 124 10.46 3.55 -19.65
C ILE A 124 11.71 3.99 -18.89
N LEU A 125 11.91 3.48 -17.66
CA LEU A 125 13.01 3.93 -16.81
C LEU A 125 14.27 3.07 -16.94
N HIS A 126 14.12 1.77 -17.18
CA HIS A 126 15.27 0.88 -17.33
C HIS A 126 16.08 1.23 -18.59
N GLY A 127 17.37 1.45 -18.43
CA GLY A 127 18.26 1.84 -19.53
C GLY A 127 18.14 3.29 -19.99
N SER A 128 17.26 4.11 -19.41
CA SER A 128 17.12 5.55 -19.75
C SER A 128 18.24 6.42 -19.18
N GLY A 129 19.09 5.89 -18.30
CA GLY A 129 20.11 6.67 -17.57
C GLY A 129 19.53 7.62 -16.53
N THR A 130 18.20 7.59 -16.31
CA THR A 130 17.53 8.47 -15.36
C THR A 130 17.59 7.86 -13.96
N GLU A 131 18.31 8.50 -13.05
CA GLU A 131 18.30 8.13 -11.63
C GLU A 131 17.01 8.59 -10.95
N LEU A 132 16.48 7.76 -10.05
CA LEU A 132 15.29 8.12 -9.28
C LEU A 132 15.65 9.23 -8.27
N SER A 133 14.84 10.28 -8.25
CA SER A 133 15.05 11.40 -7.32
C SER A 133 14.90 10.96 -5.88
N ALA A 134 15.87 11.32 -5.05
CA ALA A 134 15.82 11.10 -3.60
C ALA A 134 14.80 12.02 -2.89
N SER A 135 14.34 13.10 -3.53
CA SER A 135 13.33 14.01 -2.98
C SER A 135 11.93 13.62 -3.45
N GLY A 136 10.93 13.76 -2.55
CA GLY A 136 9.53 13.46 -2.90
C GLY A 136 8.97 14.34 -4.03
N ILE A 137 9.39 15.61 -4.09
CA ILE A 137 8.99 16.54 -5.15
C ILE A 137 9.58 16.10 -6.48
N GLY A 138 10.89 15.84 -6.54
CA GLY A 138 11.56 15.38 -7.74
C GLY A 138 11.00 14.05 -8.26
N PHE A 139 10.75 13.10 -7.36
CA PHE A 139 10.12 11.83 -7.72
C PHE A 139 8.70 12.02 -8.30
N SER A 140 7.90 12.91 -7.72
CA SER A 140 6.57 13.22 -8.26
C SER A 140 6.62 13.81 -9.66
N HIS A 141 7.58 14.70 -9.92
CA HIS A 141 7.81 15.23 -11.27
C HIS A 141 8.25 14.15 -12.25
N GLN A 142 9.16 13.26 -11.86
CA GLN A 142 9.59 12.13 -12.69
C GLN A 142 8.41 11.21 -13.04
N LEU A 143 7.56 10.91 -12.06
CA LEU A 143 6.37 10.09 -12.28
C LEU A 143 5.40 10.75 -13.27
N ILE A 144 5.09 12.04 -13.09
CA ILE A 144 4.21 12.79 -13.99
C ILE A 144 4.81 12.84 -15.39
N SER A 145 6.11 13.11 -15.51
CA SER A 145 6.82 13.17 -16.80
C SER A 145 6.83 11.83 -17.52
N MET A 146 6.93 10.72 -16.78
CA MET A 146 6.85 9.37 -17.36
C MET A 146 5.52 9.15 -18.10
N TYR A 147 4.41 9.63 -17.53
CA TYR A 147 3.11 9.55 -18.17
C TYR A 147 2.98 10.54 -19.35
N SER A 148 3.35 11.80 -19.14
CA SER A 148 3.17 12.83 -20.16
C SER A 148 4.08 12.65 -21.39
N SER A 149 5.28 12.12 -21.22
CA SER A 149 6.15 11.78 -22.34
C SER A 149 5.62 10.59 -23.16
N THR A 150 4.82 9.72 -22.57
CA THR A 150 4.28 8.53 -23.23
C THR A 150 2.93 8.81 -23.92
N ILE A 151 2.01 9.52 -23.24
CA ILE A 151 0.67 9.81 -23.79
C ILE A 151 0.66 11.13 -24.61
N GLY A 152 1.50 12.09 -24.20
CA GLY A 152 1.59 13.45 -24.77
C GLY A 152 1.51 14.53 -23.70
N GLU A 153 2.14 15.67 -23.96
CA GLU A 153 2.28 16.79 -23.02
C GLU A 153 0.93 17.36 -22.54
N TRP A 154 -0.15 17.22 -23.29
CA TRP A 154 -1.50 17.63 -22.89
C TRP A 154 -1.97 16.92 -21.60
N SER A 155 -1.46 15.71 -21.35
CA SER A 155 -1.85 14.90 -20.19
C SER A 155 -1.17 15.36 -18.88
N HIS A 156 -0.13 16.19 -18.95
CA HIS A 156 0.69 16.59 -17.80
C HIS A 156 -0.16 17.11 -16.63
N TRP A 157 -1.03 18.09 -16.90
CA TRP A 157 -1.88 18.65 -15.84
C TRP A 157 -2.92 17.68 -15.31
N LEU A 158 -3.50 16.86 -16.19
CA LEU A 158 -4.45 15.83 -15.77
C LEU A 158 -3.78 14.82 -14.83
N ILE A 159 -2.62 14.31 -15.21
CA ILE A 159 -1.87 13.34 -14.40
C ILE A 159 -1.38 13.98 -13.09
N ALA A 160 -0.94 15.24 -13.10
CA ALA A 160 -0.54 15.95 -11.89
C ALA A 160 -1.69 16.06 -10.88
N VAL A 161 -2.90 16.42 -11.34
CA VAL A 161 -4.10 16.49 -10.49
C VAL A 161 -4.48 15.11 -9.97
N VAL A 162 -4.48 14.08 -10.82
CA VAL A 162 -4.78 12.69 -10.42
C VAL A 162 -3.78 12.21 -9.39
N ALA A 163 -2.47 12.40 -9.61
CA ALA A 163 -1.42 12.03 -8.67
C ALA A 163 -1.58 12.73 -7.32
N PHE A 164 -1.85 14.06 -7.34
CA PHE A 164 -2.12 14.81 -6.12
C PHE A 164 -3.31 14.25 -5.35
N LEU A 165 -4.43 14.01 -6.04
CA LEU A 165 -5.65 13.51 -5.41
C LEU A 165 -5.49 12.07 -4.89
N CYS A 166 -4.73 11.22 -5.57
CA CYS A 166 -4.39 9.88 -5.09
C CYS A 166 -3.56 9.93 -3.79
N ILE A 167 -2.52 10.76 -3.75
CA ILE A 167 -1.67 10.92 -2.55
C ILE A 167 -2.50 11.53 -1.41
N PHE A 168 -3.32 12.54 -1.71
CA PHE A 168 -4.18 13.20 -0.74
C PHE A 168 -5.23 12.25 -0.17
N GLY A 169 -5.92 11.47 -1.01
CA GLY A 169 -6.89 10.46 -0.61
C GLY A 169 -6.23 9.34 0.23
N SER A 170 -5.05 8.87 -0.18
CA SER A 170 -4.28 7.89 0.59
C SER A 170 -3.89 8.44 1.95
N ALA A 171 -3.47 9.71 2.05
CA ALA A 171 -3.15 10.33 3.32
C ALA A 171 -4.38 10.40 4.25
N LEU A 172 -5.54 10.81 3.74
CA LEU A 172 -6.79 10.81 4.52
C LEU A 172 -7.11 9.42 5.07
N THR A 173 -7.07 8.40 4.21
CA THR A 173 -7.35 7.01 4.56
C THR A 173 -6.39 6.46 5.60
N VAL A 174 -5.08 6.73 5.45
CA VAL A 174 -4.03 6.28 6.35
C VAL A 174 -4.17 6.94 7.72
N TYR A 175 -4.35 8.26 7.78
CA TYR A 175 -4.50 8.96 9.05
C TYR A 175 -5.78 8.55 9.80
N ASP A 176 -6.93 8.46 9.13
CA ASP A 176 -8.18 8.00 9.76
C ASP A 176 -8.08 6.53 10.19
N GLY A 177 -7.62 5.67 9.29
CA GLY A 177 -7.54 4.23 9.53
C GLY A 177 -6.62 3.87 10.69
N TYR A 178 -5.37 4.31 10.66
CA TYR A 178 -4.40 3.99 11.73
C TYR A 178 -4.74 4.67 13.05
N ALA A 179 -5.27 5.91 13.04
CA ALA A 179 -5.70 6.54 14.28
C ALA A 179 -6.79 5.71 14.99
N ARG A 180 -7.73 5.16 14.23
CA ARG A 180 -8.77 4.28 14.78
C ARG A 180 -8.23 2.93 15.23
N VAL A 181 -7.34 2.31 14.45
CA VAL A 181 -6.72 1.02 14.81
C VAL A 181 -5.92 1.15 16.10
N VAL A 182 -5.10 2.19 16.23
CA VAL A 182 -4.31 2.42 17.45
C VAL A 182 -5.22 2.74 18.65
N ALA A 183 -6.25 3.57 18.47
CA ALA A 183 -7.22 3.85 19.53
C ALA A 183 -7.98 2.60 19.97
N GLU A 184 -8.38 1.72 19.04
CA GLU A 184 -9.02 0.43 19.37
C GLU A 184 -8.04 -0.49 20.10
N ALA A 185 -6.80 -0.59 19.64
CA ALA A 185 -5.78 -1.42 20.28
C ALA A 185 -5.50 -0.97 21.73
N ILE A 186 -5.35 0.33 21.97
CA ILE A 186 -5.16 0.89 23.30
C ILE A 186 -6.39 0.57 24.18
N THR A 187 -7.59 0.78 23.64
CA THR A 187 -8.83 0.50 24.36
C THR A 187 -8.93 -0.97 24.79
N LEU A 188 -8.59 -1.89 23.89
CA LEU A 188 -8.59 -3.33 24.19
C LEU A 188 -7.53 -3.71 25.23
N LEU A 189 -6.34 -3.13 25.15
CA LEU A 189 -5.24 -3.41 26.09
C LEU A 189 -5.57 -2.95 27.52
N PHE A 190 -6.18 -1.79 27.65
CA PHE A 190 -6.52 -1.19 28.95
C PHE A 190 -7.98 -1.46 29.40
N LYS A 191 -8.69 -2.38 28.74
CA LYS A 191 -10.09 -2.74 29.03
C LYS A 191 -11.02 -1.52 29.08
N GLY A 192 -10.78 -0.54 28.22
CA GLY A 192 -11.60 0.64 28.07
C GLY A 192 -12.94 0.35 27.38
N ASP A 193 -13.83 1.32 27.38
CA ASP A 193 -15.12 1.27 26.70
C ASP A 193 -15.11 1.99 25.34
N LYS A 194 -16.28 2.03 24.67
CA LYS A 194 -16.45 2.73 23.39
C LYS A 194 -16.19 4.25 23.50
N LEU A 195 -16.48 4.84 24.65
CA LEU A 195 -16.26 6.27 24.88
C LEU A 195 -14.77 6.57 24.94
N THR A 196 -14.00 5.76 25.68
CA THR A 196 -12.55 5.83 25.75
C THR A 196 -11.91 5.75 24.36
N ARG A 197 -12.37 4.81 23.52
CA ARG A 197 -11.90 4.68 22.14
C ARG A 197 -12.13 5.96 21.33
N ASN A 198 -13.33 6.53 21.38
CA ASN A 198 -13.66 7.72 20.59
C ASN A 198 -12.83 8.95 21.04
N ILE A 199 -12.57 9.06 22.34
CA ILE A 199 -11.71 10.13 22.88
C ILE A 199 -10.26 9.98 22.41
N LEU A 200 -9.76 8.74 22.28
CA LEU A 200 -8.38 8.47 21.89
C LEU A 200 -8.08 8.73 20.40
N VAL A 201 -9.07 8.70 19.51
CA VAL A 201 -8.83 8.88 18.06
C VAL A 201 -8.17 10.23 17.77
N THR A 202 -8.69 11.32 18.35
CA THR A 202 -8.16 12.67 18.07
C THR A 202 -6.70 12.86 18.54
N PRO A 203 -6.32 12.53 19.79
CA PRO A 203 -4.93 12.68 20.21
C PRO A 203 -3.97 11.76 19.44
N VAL A 204 -4.37 10.54 19.06
CA VAL A 204 -3.56 9.66 18.21
C VAL A 204 -3.37 10.29 16.83
N LEU A 205 -4.44 10.81 16.22
CA LEU A 205 -4.38 11.50 14.93
C LEU A 205 -3.41 12.69 14.97
N LEU A 206 -3.50 13.52 16.00
CA LEU A 206 -2.62 14.68 16.17
C LEU A 206 -1.16 14.26 16.41
N PHE A 207 -0.93 13.21 17.19
CA PHE A 207 0.41 12.65 17.39
C PHE A 207 1.01 12.15 16.07
N MET A 208 0.25 11.39 15.28
CA MET A 208 0.68 10.91 13.96
C MET A 208 1.02 12.07 13.02
N ALA A 209 0.17 13.10 13.01
CA ALA A 209 0.39 14.28 12.17
C ALA A 209 1.65 15.06 12.57
N LEU A 210 1.87 15.24 13.88
CA LEU A 210 3.08 15.89 14.40
C LEU A 210 4.34 15.09 14.07
N ALA A 211 4.31 13.77 14.30
CA ALA A 211 5.40 12.88 13.96
C ALA A 211 5.73 12.93 12.46
N SER A 212 4.72 12.84 11.59
CA SER A 212 4.92 12.96 10.14
C SER A 212 5.48 14.31 9.73
N PHE A 213 5.00 15.39 10.34
CA PHE A 213 5.52 16.74 10.08
C PHE A 213 7.01 16.86 10.44
N ILE A 214 7.39 16.35 11.61
CA ILE A 214 8.80 16.30 12.05
C ILE A 214 9.63 15.48 11.06
N ILE A 215 9.17 14.29 10.68
CA ILE A 215 9.87 13.44 9.72
C ILE A 215 10.08 14.18 8.40
N VAL A 216 9.05 14.81 7.84
CA VAL A 216 9.16 15.55 6.58
C VAL A 216 10.13 16.73 6.69
N LEU A 217 10.18 17.43 7.82
CA LEU A 217 11.11 18.55 8.02
C LEU A 217 12.57 18.10 8.01
N PHE A 218 12.88 17.00 8.70
CA PHE A 218 14.26 16.54 8.89
C PHE A 218 14.77 15.63 7.77
N PHE A 219 13.87 14.95 7.03
CA PHE A 219 14.23 13.94 6.02
C PHE A 219 13.77 14.28 4.60
N LYS A 220 13.73 15.56 4.23
CA LYS A 220 13.23 16.05 2.92
C LYS A 220 13.88 15.39 1.70
N ALA A 221 15.16 15.03 1.79
CA ALA A 221 15.94 14.46 0.68
C ALA A 221 16.19 12.95 0.83
N ALA A 222 15.48 12.27 1.74
CA ALA A 222 15.72 10.86 2.07
C ALA A 222 14.51 9.97 1.76
N LEU A 223 13.69 10.33 0.75
CA LEU A 223 12.46 9.59 0.41
C LEU A 223 12.72 8.10 0.21
N LEU A 224 13.69 7.73 -0.62
CA LEU A 224 13.98 6.33 -0.94
C LEU A 224 14.47 5.56 0.28
N ALA A 225 15.33 6.18 1.11
CA ALA A 225 15.82 5.56 2.35
C ALA A 225 14.68 5.35 3.36
N MET A 226 13.78 6.33 3.49
CA MET A 226 12.61 6.21 4.36
C MET A 226 11.62 5.15 3.88
N LEU A 227 11.36 5.10 2.57
CA LEU A 227 10.53 4.05 1.98
C LEU A 227 11.16 2.68 2.23
N GLY A 228 12.45 2.51 1.97
CA GLY A 228 13.17 1.27 2.22
C GLY A 228 13.09 0.83 3.70
N PHE A 229 13.24 1.76 4.63
CA PHE A 229 13.09 1.49 6.07
C PHE A 229 11.66 1.05 6.41
N ALA A 230 10.65 1.82 5.98
CA ALA A 230 9.25 1.54 6.27
C ALA A 230 8.79 0.19 5.68
N MET A 231 9.18 -0.09 4.42
CA MET A 231 8.85 -1.35 3.74
C MET A 231 9.56 -2.55 4.39
N THR A 232 10.81 -2.39 4.83
CA THR A 232 11.52 -3.43 5.58
C THR A 232 10.84 -3.73 6.92
N LEU A 233 10.43 -2.69 7.65
CA LEU A 233 9.71 -2.84 8.91
C LEU A 233 8.36 -3.53 8.71
N ALA A 234 7.62 -3.14 7.68
CA ALA A 234 6.37 -3.80 7.29
C ALA A 234 6.59 -5.28 6.96
N PHE A 235 7.66 -5.61 6.23
CA PHE A 235 8.00 -7.00 5.92
C PHE A 235 8.29 -7.82 7.18
N ILE A 236 9.03 -7.29 8.14
CA ILE A 236 9.34 -7.98 9.41
C ILE A 236 8.06 -8.32 10.20
N THR A 237 7.07 -7.43 10.18
CA THR A 237 5.79 -7.62 10.90
C THR A 237 4.79 -8.49 10.12
N THR A 238 4.91 -8.56 8.80
CA THR A 238 3.98 -9.27 7.90
C THR A 238 3.73 -10.73 8.29
N PRO A 239 4.73 -11.59 8.59
CA PRO A 239 4.49 -12.99 8.98
C PRO A 239 3.69 -13.12 10.28
N MET A 240 3.88 -12.20 11.22
CA MET A 240 3.13 -12.18 12.48
C MET A 240 1.66 -11.83 12.25
N PHE A 241 1.37 -10.79 11.47
CA PHE A 241 -0.01 -10.45 11.12
C PHE A 241 -0.69 -11.55 10.30
N ALA A 242 0.02 -12.17 9.36
CA ALA A 242 -0.49 -13.31 8.60
C ALA A 242 -0.85 -14.49 9.49
N TRP A 243 0.03 -14.82 10.47
CA TRP A 243 -0.22 -15.88 11.45
C TRP A 243 -1.40 -15.55 12.36
N LEU A 244 -1.50 -14.31 12.86
CA LEU A 244 -2.63 -13.87 13.68
C LEU A 244 -3.95 -13.97 12.93
N ASN A 245 -3.99 -13.51 11.68
CA ASN A 245 -5.18 -13.63 10.83
C ASN A 245 -5.56 -15.09 10.58
N HIS A 246 -4.58 -15.95 10.25
CA HIS A 246 -4.81 -17.39 10.09
C HIS A 246 -5.38 -18.01 11.36
N LYS A 247 -4.77 -17.73 12.51
CA LYS A 247 -5.23 -18.24 13.83
C LYS A 247 -6.64 -17.77 14.15
N LEU A 248 -6.94 -16.49 13.91
CA LEU A 248 -8.27 -15.93 14.15
C LEU A 248 -9.34 -16.65 13.32
N VAL A 249 -9.10 -16.83 12.02
CA VAL A 249 -10.02 -17.53 11.12
C VAL A 249 -10.17 -19.00 11.48
N ALA A 250 -9.09 -19.67 11.90
CA ALA A 250 -9.11 -21.07 12.29
C ALA A 250 -9.84 -21.32 13.62
N GLN A 251 -9.79 -20.37 14.56
CA GLN A 251 -10.40 -20.49 15.90
C GLN A 251 -11.85 -19.98 15.97
N THR A 252 -12.24 -19.13 15.03
CA THR A 252 -13.61 -18.56 15.01
C THR A 252 -14.57 -19.56 14.37
N GLN A 253 -15.71 -19.79 15.01
CA GLN A 253 -16.81 -20.56 14.42
C GLN A 253 -17.50 -19.70 13.33
N LEU A 254 -16.94 -19.74 12.13
CA LEU A 254 -17.49 -19.04 10.98
C LEU A 254 -18.70 -19.82 10.43
N HIS A 255 -19.73 -19.08 9.98
CA HIS A 255 -20.83 -19.67 9.23
C HIS A 255 -20.29 -20.41 8.01
N SER A 256 -20.96 -21.48 7.58
CA SER A 256 -20.53 -22.33 6.46
C SER A 256 -20.17 -21.55 5.19
N ASP A 257 -20.89 -20.45 4.94
CA ASP A 257 -20.70 -19.60 3.77
C ASP A 257 -19.44 -18.71 3.82
N ALA A 258 -18.88 -18.51 5.02
CA ALA A 258 -17.67 -17.69 5.25
C ALA A 258 -16.46 -18.56 5.64
N ALA A 259 -16.65 -19.85 5.88
CA ALA A 259 -15.56 -20.75 6.27
C ALA A 259 -14.62 -21.02 5.08
N PRO A 260 -13.29 -20.90 5.26
CA PRO A 260 -12.33 -21.18 4.20
C PRO A 260 -12.37 -22.67 3.82
N ASN A 261 -12.42 -22.94 2.52
CA ASN A 261 -12.32 -24.30 1.99
C ASN A 261 -10.90 -24.86 2.18
N ILE A 262 -10.73 -26.16 1.91
CA ILE A 262 -9.46 -26.87 2.12
C ILE A 262 -8.31 -26.27 1.29
N ILE A 263 -8.60 -25.75 0.09
CA ILE A 263 -7.61 -25.13 -0.79
C ILE A 263 -7.10 -23.83 -0.17
N VAL A 264 -8.01 -22.95 0.29
CA VAL A 264 -7.66 -21.69 0.93
C VAL A 264 -6.86 -21.93 2.21
N ARG A 265 -7.22 -22.95 3.01
CA ARG A 265 -6.43 -23.35 4.19
C ARG A 265 -5.02 -23.82 3.80
N GLY A 266 -4.91 -24.65 2.78
CA GLY A 266 -3.63 -25.13 2.26
C GLY A 266 -2.75 -23.96 1.77
N LEU A 267 -3.30 -23.04 0.99
CA LEU A 267 -2.61 -21.83 0.53
C LEU A 267 -2.17 -20.94 1.70
N SER A 268 -2.99 -20.84 2.74
CA SER A 268 -2.64 -20.08 3.95
C SER A 268 -1.41 -20.65 4.67
N TYR A 269 -1.33 -22.00 4.81
CA TYR A 269 -0.13 -22.64 5.38
C TYR A 269 1.10 -22.45 4.51
N ILE A 270 0.98 -22.62 3.19
CA ILE A 270 2.09 -22.39 2.25
C ILE A 270 2.56 -20.95 2.35
N GLY A 271 1.63 -19.98 2.39
CA GLY A 271 1.94 -18.56 2.56
C GLY A 271 2.67 -18.26 3.86
N LEU A 272 2.26 -18.87 4.98
CA LEU A 272 2.93 -18.72 6.26
C LEU A 272 4.36 -19.29 6.24
N ILE A 273 4.54 -20.48 5.68
CA ILE A 273 5.87 -21.11 5.53
C ILE A 273 6.76 -20.21 4.68
N TYR A 274 6.25 -19.68 3.57
CA TYR A 274 6.96 -18.77 2.70
C TYR A 274 7.38 -17.49 3.43
N LEU A 275 6.47 -16.82 4.14
CA LEU A 275 6.75 -15.56 4.83
C LEU A 275 7.74 -15.74 5.97
N PHE A 276 7.57 -16.76 6.83
CA PHE A 276 8.52 -17.03 7.92
C PHE A 276 9.87 -17.52 7.40
N GLY A 277 9.87 -18.36 6.36
CA GLY A 277 11.10 -18.85 5.73
C GLY A 277 11.90 -17.71 5.11
N PHE A 278 11.23 -16.81 4.37
CA PHE A 278 11.89 -15.66 3.76
C PHE A 278 12.39 -14.65 4.81
N LEU A 279 11.62 -14.45 5.90
CA LEU A 279 12.07 -13.65 7.03
C LEU A 279 13.33 -14.23 7.69
N ALA A 280 13.39 -15.55 7.87
CA ALA A 280 14.57 -16.21 8.43
C ALA A 280 15.81 -16.02 7.52
N VAL A 281 15.64 -16.17 6.20
CA VAL A 281 16.71 -15.91 5.22
C VAL A 281 17.16 -14.45 5.27
N PHE A 282 16.22 -13.50 5.39
CA PHE A 282 16.56 -12.08 5.50
C PHE A 282 17.33 -11.76 6.78
N ILE A 283 16.90 -12.29 7.92
CA ILE A 283 17.59 -12.10 9.21
C ILE A 283 19.00 -12.69 9.13
N TRP A 284 19.14 -13.90 8.59
CA TRP A 284 20.43 -14.53 8.40
C TRP A 284 21.36 -13.67 7.54
N TRP A 285 20.88 -13.20 6.38
CA TRP A 285 21.66 -12.35 5.50
C TRP A 285 22.04 -11.00 6.13
N LYS A 286 21.14 -10.36 6.86
CA LYS A 286 21.33 -8.98 7.37
C LYS A 286 22.27 -8.92 8.57
N TRP A 287 22.25 -9.96 9.43
CA TRP A 287 22.93 -9.94 10.73
C TRP A 287 23.93 -11.07 10.98
N LEU A 288 23.93 -12.11 10.18
CA LEU A 288 24.75 -13.31 10.41
C LEU A 288 25.71 -13.62 9.24
N SER A 289 25.55 -12.99 8.07
CA SER A 289 26.49 -13.07 6.94
C SER A 289 27.29 -11.77 6.83
#